data_5e619a154e0e0f43638b01ea265b215f
#
_entry.id   5e619a154e0e0f43638b01ea265b215f
#
_cell.length_a   1.000
_cell.length_b   1.000
_cell.length_c   1.000
_cell.angle_alpha   90.00
_cell.angle_beta   90.00
_cell.angle_gamma   90.00
#
_symmetry.space_group_name_H-M   'P 1'
#
loop_
_entity.id
_entity.type
_entity.pdbx_description
1 polymer ?
#
loop_
_entity_poly.entity_id
_entity_poly.type
_entity_poly.pdbx_seq_one_letter_code
_entity_poly.pdbx_strand_id
1 'polypeptide(L)'
;MKRIFSSVKFNQLTIRTIVLCLFVLLCGCANEYEQIYEKKSKKTFANVIQDAEFAITENNFRITNRLHIGKAIKERGNIDFPQNEVILFCNLTIAEEMLRIEPRYINYCPYKVTVTDSNEYVTIATRLLPLETNNSKMSTVFETINKILRSVVEYAASEDPFILDKI
;
A
#
# COMPACT_ATOMS: atom_id res chain seq x y z
N MET A 1 -49.19 -9.52 -43.87
CA MET A 1 -48.55 -8.90 -42.70
C MET A 1 -47.33 -8.12 -43.15
N LYS A 2 -47.46 -6.80 -43.35
CA LYS A 2 -46.34 -5.92 -43.72
C LYS A 2 -45.71 -5.36 -42.43
N ARG A 3 -44.43 -5.70 -42.14
CA ARG A 3 -43.68 -5.09 -41.05
C ARG A 3 -43.23 -3.70 -41.49
N ILE A 4 -43.72 -2.68 -40.79
CA ILE A 4 -43.32 -1.28 -40.96
C ILE A 4 -42.00 -1.13 -40.15
N PHE A 5 -40.87 -1.15 -40.85
CA PHE A 5 -39.57 -0.72 -40.26
C PHE A 5 -39.54 0.81 -40.41
N SER A 6 -39.85 1.50 -39.33
CA SER A 6 -39.62 2.95 -39.21
C SER A 6 -38.13 3.21 -39.13
N SER A 7 -37.55 3.72 -40.21
CA SER A 7 -36.15 4.17 -40.26
C SER A 7 -36.04 5.47 -39.46
N VAL A 8 -35.51 5.39 -38.24
CA VAL A 8 -35.17 6.55 -37.44
C VAL A 8 -33.93 7.21 -38.06
N LYS A 9 -34.12 8.33 -38.77
CA LYS A 9 -33.02 9.18 -39.25
C LYS A 9 -32.43 9.90 -38.04
N PHE A 10 -31.32 9.35 -37.48
CA PHE A 10 -30.53 10.04 -36.48
C PHE A 10 -29.84 11.24 -37.14
N ASN A 11 -30.12 12.44 -36.63
CA ASN A 11 -29.49 13.66 -37.08
C ASN A 11 -28.01 13.65 -36.65
N GLN A 12 -27.09 14.12 -37.50
CA GLN A 12 -25.64 14.14 -37.18
C GLN A 12 -25.33 14.85 -35.86
N LEU A 13 -26.16 15.81 -35.48
CA LEU A 13 -26.04 16.54 -34.21
C LEU A 13 -26.31 15.63 -32.99
N THR A 14 -27.34 14.77 -33.07
CA THR A 14 -27.68 13.80 -31.99
C THR A 14 -26.63 12.73 -31.82
N ILE A 15 -26.02 12.26 -32.91
CA ILE A 15 -24.92 11.27 -32.84
C ILE A 15 -23.67 11.90 -32.17
N ARG A 16 -23.35 13.15 -32.53
CA ARG A 16 -22.24 13.87 -31.90
C ARG A 16 -22.43 14.07 -30.39
N THR A 17 -23.65 14.42 -29.96
CA THR A 17 -23.97 14.61 -28.54
C THR A 17 -23.91 13.28 -27.77
N ILE A 18 -24.41 12.19 -28.34
CA ILE A 18 -24.36 10.86 -27.73
C ILE A 18 -22.89 10.40 -27.59
N VAL A 19 -22.07 10.58 -28.64
CA VAL A 19 -20.63 10.23 -28.60
C VAL A 19 -19.87 11.07 -27.55
N LEU A 20 -20.19 12.37 -27.45
CA LEU A 20 -19.58 13.25 -26.44
C LEU A 20 -19.98 12.85 -25.03
N CYS A 21 -21.27 12.51 -24.79
CA CYS A 21 -21.73 12.00 -23.51
C CYS A 21 -21.12 10.65 -23.16
N LEU A 22 -20.94 9.75 -24.14
CA LEU A 22 -20.28 8.45 -23.93
C LEU A 22 -18.80 8.65 -23.57
N PHE A 23 -18.12 9.63 -24.16
CA PHE A 23 -16.71 9.96 -23.85
C PHE A 23 -16.56 10.53 -22.43
N VAL A 24 -17.53 11.33 -21.95
CA VAL A 24 -17.53 11.87 -20.59
C VAL A 24 -17.80 10.77 -19.55
N LEU A 25 -18.60 9.76 -19.88
CA LEU A 25 -18.87 8.61 -19.01
C LEU A 25 -17.69 7.63 -18.90
N LEU A 26 -16.77 7.65 -19.89
CA LEU A 26 -15.53 6.86 -19.88
C LEU A 26 -14.36 7.55 -19.12
N CYS A 27 -14.48 8.85 -18.78
CA CYS A 27 -13.65 9.49 -17.77
C CYS A 27 -14.06 8.99 -16.37
N GLY A 28 -14.10 7.66 -16.20
CA GLY A 28 -14.24 7.00 -14.92
C GLY A 28 -13.13 7.45 -14.00
N CYS A 29 -13.50 7.79 -12.78
CA CYS A 29 -12.62 8.08 -11.66
C CYS A 29 -11.40 7.15 -11.74
N ALA A 30 -10.21 7.72 -11.97
CA ALA A 30 -8.98 7.04 -11.63
C ALA A 30 -9.08 6.79 -10.12
N ASN A 31 -9.48 5.58 -9.72
CA ASN A 31 -9.32 5.14 -8.36
C ASN A 31 -7.83 5.26 -8.09
N GLU A 32 -7.47 6.18 -7.20
CA GLU A 32 -6.17 6.21 -6.57
C GLU A 32 -6.04 4.88 -5.81
N TYR A 33 -5.63 3.85 -6.53
CA TYR A 33 -5.41 2.51 -5.96
C TYR A 33 -4.34 2.69 -4.91
N GLU A 34 -4.72 2.53 -3.66
CA GLU A 34 -3.82 2.43 -2.53
C GLU A 34 -2.71 1.46 -2.91
N GLN A 35 -1.49 1.96 -3.14
CA GLN A 35 -0.38 1.14 -3.61
C GLN A 35 0.11 0.26 -2.45
N ILE A 36 -0.47 -0.91 -2.30
CA ILE A 36 0.03 -1.95 -1.41
C ILE A 36 1.16 -2.68 -2.12
N TYR A 37 2.33 -2.68 -1.50
CA TYR A 37 3.47 -3.47 -1.91
C TYR A 37 3.60 -4.68 -0.99
N GLU A 38 3.56 -5.89 -1.55
CA GLU A 38 3.57 -7.12 -0.78
C GLU A 38 4.50 -8.18 -1.36
N LYS A 39 4.97 -9.07 -0.48
CA LYS A 39 5.73 -10.28 -0.81
C LYS A 39 5.26 -11.44 0.06
N LYS A 40 5.41 -12.65 -0.49
CA LYS A 40 5.14 -13.91 0.20
C LYS A 40 6.45 -14.58 0.58
N SER A 41 6.48 -15.21 1.73
CA SER A 41 7.62 -15.96 2.26
C SER A 41 7.20 -17.33 2.76
N LYS A 42 8.09 -18.31 2.68
CA LYS A 42 7.95 -19.63 3.32
C LYS A 42 8.57 -19.68 4.71
N LYS A 43 9.19 -18.60 5.17
CA LYS A 43 9.69 -18.46 6.53
C LYS A 43 8.53 -18.55 7.54
N THR A 44 8.87 -18.89 8.77
CA THR A 44 7.88 -18.84 9.87
C THR A 44 7.43 -17.40 10.11
N PHE A 45 6.22 -17.22 10.62
CA PHE A 45 5.68 -15.92 10.99
C PHE A 45 6.61 -15.13 11.91
N ALA A 46 7.22 -15.82 12.91
CA ALA A 46 8.17 -15.21 13.86
C ALA A 46 9.42 -14.69 13.15
N ASN A 47 9.97 -15.45 12.20
CA ASN A 47 11.16 -15.03 11.46
C ASN A 47 10.88 -13.83 10.57
N VAL A 48 9.73 -13.79 9.87
CA VAL A 48 9.34 -12.64 9.04
C VAL A 48 9.18 -11.37 9.91
N ILE A 49 8.59 -11.49 11.10
CA ILE A 49 8.50 -10.38 12.06
C ILE A 49 9.89 -9.89 12.48
N GLN A 50 10.77 -10.83 12.89
CA GLN A 50 12.12 -10.50 13.34
C GLN A 50 12.94 -9.79 12.24
N ASP A 51 12.87 -10.30 11.03
CA ASP A 51 13.57 -9.72 9.89
C ASP A 51 12.99 -8.35 9.48
N ALA A 52 11.68 -8.17 9.59
CA ALA A 52 11.05 -6.87 9.38
C ALA A 52 11.52 -5.83 10.42
N GLU A 53 11.56 -6.22 11.70
CA GLU A 53 12.06 -5.35 12.78
C GLU A 53 13.55 -4.99 12.58
N PHE A 54 14.36 -5.97 12.19
CA PHE A 54 15.77 -5.75 11.86
C PHE A 54 15.89 -4.75 10.69
N ALA A 55 15.24 -5.00 9.57
CA ALA A 55 15.33 -4.12 8.41
C ALA A 55 14.81 -2.69 8.68
N ILE A 56 13.78 -2.52 9.52
CA ILE A 56 13.29 -1.22 9.96
C ILE A 56 14.39 -0.47 10.73
N THR A 57 15.06 -1.14 11.68
CA THR A 57 16.06 -0.50 12.53
C THR A 57 17.34 -0.19 11.78
N GLU A 58 17.79 -1.05 10.87
CA GLU A 58 18.95 -0.82 10.00
C GLU A 58 18.75 0.40 9.07
N ASN A 59 17.51 0.70 8.69
CA ASN A 59 17.17 1.91 7.94
C ASN A 59 16.98 3.16 8.82
N ASN A 60 17.43 3.15 10.08
CA ASN A 60 17.32 4.24 11.05
C ASN A 60 15.87 4.65 11.38
N PHE A 61 14.91 3.71 11.28
CA PHE A 61 13.56 3.92 11.78
C PHE A 61 13.41 3.32 13.17
N ARG A 62 12.62 3.98 14.00
CA ARG A 62 12.25 3.50 15.33
C ARG A 62 10.90 2.84 15.29
N ILE A 63 10.79 1.60 15.76
CA ILE A 63 9.52 0.93 16.01
C ILE A 63 8.81 1.67 17.13
N THR A 64 7.59 2.12 16.86
CA THR A 64 6.76 2.90 17.81
C THR A 64 5.70 2.05 18.48
N ASN A 65 5.19 1.02 17.80
CA ASN A 65 4.21 0.09 18.36
C ASN A 65 4.12 -1.21 17.54
N ARG A 66 3.56 -2.25 18.18
CA ARG A 66 3.13 -3.51 17.55
C ARG A 66 1.69 -3.81 17.94
N LEU A 67 0.88 -4.14 16.94
CA LEU A 67 -0.52 -4.49 17.15
C LEU A 67 -0.73 -5.97 16.80
N HIS A 68 -0.96 -6.79 17.80
CA HIS A 68 -1.19 -8.23 17.68
C HIS A 68 -2.65 -8.53 17.34
N ILE A 69 -3.09 -8.18 16.15
CA ILE A 69 -4.50 -8.24 15.72
C ILE A 69 -5.04 -9.67 15.78
N GLY A 70 -4.28 -10.65 15.25
CA GLY A 70 -4.68 -12.06 15.29
C GLY A 70 -4.88 -12.57 16.71
N LYS A 71 -3.98 -12.20 17.64
CA LYS A 71 -4.12 -12.54 19.06
C LYS A 71 -5.38 -11.93 19.67
N ALA A 72 -5.62 -10.65 19.45
CA ALA A 72 -6.80 -9.96 19.98
C ALA A 72 -8.13 -10.55 19.47
N ILE A 73 -8.14 -11.06 18.21
CA ILE A 73 -9.31 -11.75 17.65
C ILE A 73 -9.50 -13.11 18.30
N LYS A 74 -8.42 -13.88 18.52
CA LYS A 74 -8.48 -15.17 19.25
C LYS A 74 -9.04 -15.02 20.65
N GLU A 75 -8.65 -14.00 21.36
CA GLU A 75 -9.12 -13.71 22.72
C GLU A 75 -10.64 -13.38 22.78
N ARG A 76 -11.26 -13.04 21.64
CA ARG A 76 -12.72 -12.88 21.51
C ARG A 76 -13.47 -14.19 21.21
N GLY A 77 -12.79 -15.34 21.24
CA GLY A 77 -13.37 -16.65 21.04
C GLY A 77 -13.18 -17.25 19.64
N ASN A 78 -12.53 -16.55 18.71
CA ASN A 78 -12.18 -17.09 17.40
C ASN A 78 -10.78 -17.73 17.46
N ILE A 79 -10.70 -18.91 18.08
CA ILE A 79 -9.43 -19.57 18.41
C ILE A 79 -8.59 -19.97 17.17
N ASP A 80 -9.25 -20.22 16.05
CA ASP A 80 -8.60 -20.65 14.80
C ASP A 80 -8.15 -19.49 13.90
N PHE A 81 -8.35 -18.25 14.35
CA PHE A 81 -7.96 -17.09 13.55
C PHE A 81 -6.44 -17.06 13.33
N PRO A 82 -5.94 -16.82 12.08
CA PRO A 82 -4.51 -16.85 11.80
C PRO A 82 -3.74 -15.71 12.51
N GLN A 83 -2.42 -15.84 12.56
CA GLN A 83 -1.56 -14.79 13.08
C GLN A 83 -1.58 -13.57 12.13
N ASN A 84 -1.78 -12.40 12.71
CA ASN A 84 -1.81 -11.13 12.02
C ASN A 84 -1.23 -10.05 12.93
N GLU A 85 -0.19 -9.37 12.46
CA GLU A 85 0.43 -8.26 13.19
C GLU A 85 0.64 -7.03 12.32
N VAL A 86 0.66 -5.87 12.98
CA VAL A 86 1.03 -4.60 12.38
C VAL A 86 2.19 -4.03 13.17
N ILE A 87 3.29 -3.72 12.50
CA ILE A 87 4.44 -3.02 13.07
C ILE A 87 4.36 -1.56 12.63
N LEU A 88 4.30 -0.63 13.57
CA LEU A 88 4.32 0.80 13.33
C LEU A 88 5.70 1.36 13.62
N PHE A 89 6.20 2.21 12.73
CA PHE A 89 7.54 2.79 12.85
C PHE A 89 7.61 4.19 12.25
N CYS A 90 8.55 5.00 12.74
CA CYS A 90 8.76 6.37 12.28
C CYS A 90 10.22 6.78 12.39
N ASN A 91 10.63 7.72 11.54
CA ASN A 91 11.86 8.47 11.69
C ASN A 91 11.51 9.94 12.00
N LEU A 92 11.84 10.41 13.22
CA LEU A 92 11.43 11.73 13.68
C LEU A 92 12.09 12.88 12.92
N THR A 93 13.30 12.68 12.38
CA THR A 93 13.98 13.69 11.55
C THR A 93 13.21 13.91 10.25
N ILE A 94 12.83 12.82 9.58
CA ILE A 94 12.02 12.88 8.36
C ILE A 94 10.64 13.45 8.67
N ALA A 95 10.01 13.01 9.77
CA ALA A 95 8.70 13.50 10.18
C ALA A 95 8.73 15.02 10.45
N GLU A 96 9.77 15.53 11.14
CA GLU A 96 9.93 16.96 11.38
C GLU A 96 10.05 17.74 10.06
N GLU A 97 10.87 17.26 9.12
CA GLU A 97 11.02 17.88 7.80
C GLU A 97 9.69 17.97 7.05
N MET A 98 8.94 16.86 7.02
CA MET A 98 7.63 16.78 6.37
C MET A 98 6.63 17.75 7.00
N LEU A 99 6.56 17.79 8.32
CA LEU A 99 5.60 18.63 9.07
C LEU A 99 5.92 20.13 8.96
N ARG A 100 7.19 20.51 8.78
CA ARG A 100 7.57 21.89 8.50
C ARG A 100 7.11 22.37 7.12
N ILE A 101 6.99 21.47 6.16
CA ILE A 101 6.50 21.78 4.81
C ILE A 101 4.97 21.91 4.84
N GLU A 102 4.28 20.91 5.39
CA GLU A 102 2.82 20.88 5.45
C GLU A 102 2.36 19.99 6.65
N PRO A 103 1.70 20.57 7.66
CA PRO A 103 1.27 19.84 8.85
C PRO A 103 0.37 18.62 8.55
N ARG A 104 -0.37 18.61 7.44
CA ARG A 104 -1.22 17.47 7.04
C ARG A 104 -0.43 16.21 6.72
N TYR A 105 0.89 16.30 6.50
CA TYR A 105 1.74 15.13 6.29
C TYR A 105 1.89 14.25 7.53
N ILE A 106 1.40 14.69 8.69
CA ILE A 106 1.26 13.81 9.89
C ILE A 106 0.46 12.53 9.58
N ASN A 107 -0.45 12.56 8.59
CA ASN A 107 -1.23 11.40 8.20
C ASN A 107 -0.39 10.25 7.58
N TYR A 108 0.85 10.51 7.21
CA TYR A 108 1.77 9.51 6.66
C TYR A 108 2.72 8.92 7.71
N CYS A 109 2.74 9.42 8.95
CA CYS A 109 3.55 8.91 10.05
C CYS A 109 2.62 8.53 11.24
N PRO A 110 2.76 7.32 11.82
CA PRO A 110 3.78 6.31 11.56
C PRO A 110 3.54 5.52 10.26
N TYR A 111 4.64 5.06 9.66
CA TYR A 111 4.61 4.05 8.60
C TYR A 111 4.24 2.69 9.20
N LYS A 112 3.80 1.76 8.35
CA LYS A 112 3.44 0.43 8.82
C LYS A 112 3.88 -0.67 7.86
N VAL A 113 4.23 -1.81 8.40
CA VAL A 113 4.19 -3.10 7.72
C VAL A 113 3.19 -4.01 8.39
N THR A 114 2.55 -4.86 7.61
CA THR A 114 1.61 -5.88 8.08
C THR A 114 2.16 -7.25 7.76
N VAL A 115 2.05 -8.18 8.69
CA VAL A 115 2.44 -9.57 8.50
C VAL A 115 1.23 -10.45 8.77
N THR A 116 0.87 -11.30 7.80
CA THR A 116 -0.31 -12.17 7.82
C THR A 116 0.10 -13.60 7.50
N ASP A 117 -0.33 -14.54 8.32
CA ASP A 117 -0.13 -15.99 8.11
C ASP A 117 -1.35 -16.58 7.41
N SER A 118 -1.13 -17.31 6.32
CA SER A 118 -2.18 -18.04 5.58
C SER A 118 -2.08 -19.57 5.75
N ASN A 119 -1.24 -20.07 6.64
CA ASN A 119 -0.85 -21.48 6.84
C ASN A 119 -0.01 -22.07 5.68
N GLU A 120 -0.05 -21.53 4.49
CA GLU A 120 0.75 -21.96 3.34
C GLU A 120 2.00 -21.08 3.16
N TYR A 121 1.84 -19.80 3.39
CA TYR A 121 2.89 -18.78 3.31
C TYR A 121 2.57 -17.61 4.25
N VAL A 122 3.61 -16.89 4.60
CA VAL A 122 3.49 -15.62 5.34
C VAL A 122 3.58 -14.47 4.33
N THR A 123 2.59 -13.58 4.34
CA THR A 123 2.61 -12.35 3.53
C THR A 123 3.07 -11.20 4.39
N ILE A 124 4.07 -10.44 3.91
CA ILE A 124 4.43 -9.14 4.45
C ILE A 124 4.09 -8.06 3.43
N ALA A 125 3.47 -6.98 3.90
CA ALA A 125 3.02 -5.89 3.04
C ALA A 125 3.21 -4.53 3.69
N THR A 126 3.32 -3.49 2.86
CA THR A 126 3.32 -2.09 3.28
C THR A 126 2.48 -1.25 2.33
N ARG A 127 2.01 -0.11 2.82
CA ARG A 127 1.39 0.90 1.98
C ARG A 127 2.43 1.92 1.54
N LEU A 128 2.59 2.10 0.22
CA LEU A 128 3.47 3.12 -0.33
C LEU A 128 2.83 4.50 -0.25
N LEU A 129 3.66 5.53 -0.17
CA LEU A 129 3.25 6.93 -0.19
C LEU A 129 2.98 7.38 -1.64
N PRO A 130 2.08 8.33 -1.86
CA PRO A 130 1.81 8.86 -3.19
C PRO A 130 3.04 9.59 -3.73
N LEU A 131 3.40 9.35 -5.00
CA LEU A 131 4.54 10.03 -5.63
C LEU A 131 4.17 11.39 -6.19
N GLU A 132 2.91 11.59 -6.54
CA GLU A 132 2.40 12.86 -7.03
C GLU A 132 2.00 13.76 -5.87
N THR A 133 2.81 14.77 -5.62
CA THR A 133 2.52 15.83 -4.64
C THR A 133 2.66 17.21 -5.30
N ASN A 134 1.97 18.19 -4.76
CA ASN A 134 2.11 19.59 -5.22
C ASN A 134 3.44 20.23 -4.81
N ASN A 135 4.36 19.49 -4.20
CA ASN A 135 5.65 19.95 -3.71
C ASN A 135 6.74 18.96 -4.14
N SER A 136 7.63 19.40 -5.03
CA SER A 136 8.71 18.57 -5.59
C SER A 136 9.65 18.01 -4.52
N LYS A 137 9.94 18.76 -3.46
CA LYS A 137 10.74 18.29 -2.33
C LYS A 137 10.06 17.10 -1.64
N MET A 138 8.75 17.18 -1.45
CA MET A 138 7.99 16.08 -0.84
C MET A 138 7.94 14.85 -1.73
N SER A 139 7.80 15.00 -3.04
CA SER A 139 7.86 13.87 -3.97
C SER A 139 9.18 13.10 -3.83
N THR A 140 10.32 13.81 -3.71
CA THR A 140 11.64 13.19 -3.47
C THR A 140 11.72 12.49 -2.12
N VAL A 141 11.18 13.10 -1.06
CA VAL A 141 11.13 12.49 0.28
C VAL A 141 10.29 11.21 0.24
N PHE A 142 9.11 11.25 -0.37
CA PHE A 142 8.21 10.10 -0.49
C PHE A 142 8.82 8.98 -1.34
N GLU A 143 9.53 9.32 -2.42
CA GLU A 143 10.26 8.32 -3.21
C GLU A 143 11.32 7.61 -2.36
N THR A 144 12.10 8.36 -1.58
CA THR A 144 13.12 7.81 -0.68
C THR A 144 12.49 6.89 0.38
N ILE A 145 11.39 7.32 1.00
CA ILE A 145 10.66 6.50 1.98
C ILE A 145 10.12 5.23 1.30
N ASN A 146 9.55 5.34 0.11
CA ASN A 146 9.03 4.17 -0.62
C ASN A 146 10.12 3.15 -0.97
N LYS A 147 11.34 3.58 -1.28
CA LYS A 147 12.49 2.67 -1.44
C LYS A 147 12.77 1.90 -0.15
N ILE A 148 12.79 2.58 0.98
CA ILE A 148 12.99 1.95 2.29
C ILE A 148 11.84 1.00 2.64
N LEU A 149 10.59 1.40 2.43
CA LEU A 149 9.43 0.54 2.68
C LEU A 149 9.48 -0.75 1.85
N ARG A 150 9.88 -0.65 0.59
CA ARG A 150 10.08 -1.82 -0.28
C ARG A 150 11.22 -2.70 0.23
N SER A 151 12.37 -2.12 0.59
CA SER A 151 13.52 -2.88 1.08
C SER A 151 13.19 -3.65 2.37
N VAL A 152 12.42 -3.07 3.28
CA VAL A 152 11.93 -3.77 4.48
C VAL A 152 11.09 -4.99 4.13
N VAL A 153 10.14 -4.84 3.18
CA VAL A 153 9.29 -5.96 2.74
C VAL A 153 10.11 -7.03 2.02
N GLU A 154 11.04 -6.65 1.17
CA GLU A 154 11.89 -7.57 0.41
C GLU A 154 12.82 -8.35 1.32
N TYR A 155 13.50 -7.68 2.25
CA TYR A 155 14.38 -8.33 3.22
C TYR A 155 13.61 -9.32 4.10
N ALA A 156 12.50 -8.89 4.69
CA ALA A 156 11.72 -9.74 5.57
C ALA A 156 11.11 -10.97 4.85
N ALA A 157 10.77 -10.84 3.56
CA ALA A 157 10.26 -11.95 2.76
C ALA A 157 11.35 -12.89 2.24
N SER A 158 12.59 -12.42 2.07
CA SER A 158 13.67 -13.17 1.44
C SER A 158 14.14 -14.34 2.30
N GLU A 159 14.41 -15.46 1.63
CA GLU A 159 15.11 -16.59 2.20
C GLU A 159 16.64 -16.46 2.09
N ASP A 160 17.13 -15.48 1.33
CA ASP A 160 18.57 -15.17 1.14
C ASP A 160 19.05 -14.24 2.25
N PRO A 161 19.98 -14.68 3.15
CA PRO A 161 20.51 -13.85 4.23
C PRO A 161 21.39 -12.68 3.74
N PHE A 162 21.79 -12.66 2.47
CA PHE A 162 22.68 -11.65 1.90
C PHE A 162 21.97 -10.63 1.01
N ILE A 163 20.64 -10.54 1.09
CA ILE A 163 19.86 -9.65 0.20
C ILE A 163 20.14 -8.16 0.46
N LEU A 164 20.55 -7.78 1.68
CA LEU A 164 20.86 -6.38 2.03
C LEU A 164 21.98 -5.78 1.17
N ASP A 165 22.92 -6.61 0.72
CA ASP A 165 24.05 -6.15 -0.13
C ASP A 165 23.62 -5.84 -1.58
N LYS A 166 22.36 -6.11 -1.93
CA LYS A 166 21.82 -6.01 -3.29
C LYS A 166 20.70 -4.97 -3.46
N ILE A 167 20.23 -4.37 -2.35
CA ILE A 167 19.13 -3.40 -2.31
C ILE A 167 19.69 -1.99 -2.06
#